data_f6204d8be43a4920c92178d27bc7283d
#
_entry.id   f6204d8be43a4920c92178d27bc7283d
#
_cell.length_a   1.000
_cell.length_b   1.000
_cell.length_c   1.000
_cell.angle_alpha   90.00
_cell.angle_beta   90.00
_cell.angle_gamma   90.00
#
_symmetry.space_group_name_H-M   'P 1'
#
loop_
_entity.id
_entity.type
_entity.pdbx_description
1 polymer ?
#
loop_
_entity_poly.entity_id
_entity_poly.type
_entity_poly.pdbx_seq_one_letter_code
_entity_poly.pdbx_strand_id
1 'polypeptide(L)'
;MTAPQDQIEQFIADWRETGGSELANTQLFINGLTQLLGADPPRGAKADDATNDYVFERRVFQDNGDGTESFGRIDCYKRDCFVLEAKQGSEADRVAAEKGDEDLDLFGQTAKARVARGTARRGTPSWAKAMQEAKGQAERYAKALPTEHGWPPFLLVADIGYCIEVYADFTGTGKAYAQFPG
;
A
#
# COMPACT_ATOMS: atom_id res chain seq x y z
N MET A 1 19.50 7.62 -13.35
CA MET A 1 20.09 8.80 -12.64
C MET A 1 19.42 8.86 -11.29
N THR A 2 20.18 9.02 -10.21
CA THR A 2 19.63 9.20 -8.85
C THR A 2 19.12 10.63 -8.73
N ALA A 3 17.95 10.84 -8.12
CA ALA A 3 17.45 12.18 -7.84
C ALA A 3 18.46 12.97 -7.00
N PRO A 4 18.57 14.29 -7.18
CA PRO A 4 19.36 15.15 -6.31
C PRO A 4 18.90 15.04 -4.85
N GLN A 5 19.84 15.15 -3.92
CA GLN A 5 19.58 14.96 -2.49
C GLN A 5 18.52 15.93 -1.93
N ASP A 6 18.55 17.16 -2.39
CA ASP A 6 17.59 18.19 -2.03
C ASP A 6 16.15 17.86 -2.44
N GLN A 7 15.97 17.22 -3.60
CA GLN A 7 14.65 16.77 -4.07
C GLN A 7 14.13 15.59 -3.23
N ILE A 8 15.02 14.70 -2.80
CA ILE A 8 14.66 13.58 -1.91
C ILE A 8 14.23 14.13 -0.54
N GLU A 9 14.99 15.06 0.03
CA GLU A 9 14.68 15.67 1.32
C GLU A 9 13.36 16.46 1.27
N GLN A 10 13.12 17.20 0.19
CA GLN A 10 11.86 17.91 -0.01
C GLN A 10 10.69 16.93 -0.10
N PHE A 11 10.79 15.88 -0.90
CA PHE A 11 9.75 14.86 -1.01
C PHE A 11 9.44 14.22 0.35
N ILE A 12 10.46 13.88 1.13
CA ILE A 12 10.27 13.32 2.47
C ILE A 12 9.57 14.35 3.39
N ALA A 13 9.97 15.62 3.33
CA ALA A 13 9.35 16.67 4.14
C ALA A 13 7.88 16.88 3.80
N ASP A 14 7.54 16.94 2.52
CA ASP A 14 6.17 17.14 2.02
C ASP A 14 5.22 16.02 2.47
N TRP A 15 5.72 14.78 2.55
CA TRP A 15 4.90 13.62 2.89
C TRP A 15 4.88 13.30 4.39
N ARG A 16 5.88 13.74 5.16
CA ARG A 16 6.00 13.43 6.60
C ARG A 16 4.80 13.93 7.41
N GLU A 17 4.28 15.10 7.07
CA GLU A 17 3.17 15.75 7.77
C GLU A 17 1.81 15.50 7.11
N THR A 18 1.78 14.66 6.06
CA THR A 18 0.54 14.37 5.35
C THR A 18 -0.33 13.46 6.20
N GLY A 19 -1.31 14.06 6.86
CA GLY A 19 -2.39 13.36 7.54
C GLY A 19 -3.63 13.31 6.64
N GLY A 20 -4.48 12.33 6.80
CA GLY A 20 -5.75 12.28 6.08
C GLY A 20 -6.10 10.91 5.50
N SER A 21 -6.81 10.89 4.37
CA SER A 21 -7.30 9.66 3.77
C SER A 21 -6.21 8.91 3.02
N GLU A 22 -5.94 7.66 3.40
CA GLU A 22 -5.08 6.71 2.69
C GLU A 22 -5.42 6.67 1.20
N LEU A 23 -6.71 6.55 0.87
CA LEU A 23 -7.19 6.49 -0.50
C LEU A 23 -6.84 7.75 -1.33
N ALA A 24 -6.94 8.94 -0.72
CA ALA A 24 -6.62 10.19 -1.40
C ALA A 24 -5.11 10.36 -1.62
N ASN A 25 -4.30 9.89 -0.69
CA ASN A 25 -2.86 10.13 -0.67
C ASN A 25 -2.05 9.08 -1.43
N THR A 26 -2.51 7.83 -1.49
CA THR A 26 -1.75 6.73 -2.11
C THR A 26 -1.34 7.03 -3.55
N GLN A 27 -2.28 7.42 -4.40
CA GLN A 27 -1.98 7.68 -5.81
C GLN A 27 -1.07 8.89 -6.00
N LEU A 28 -1.27 9.96 -5.22
CA LEU A 28 -0.41 11.15 -5.27
C LEU A 28 1.01 10.83 -4.80
N PHE A 29 1.15 10.06 -3.72
CA PHE A 29 2.44 9.63 -3.19
C PHE A 29 3.20 8.79 -4.22
N ILE A 30 2.56 7.77 -4.79
CA ILE A 30 3.21 6.89 -5.78
C ILE A 30 3.60 7.66 -7.04
N ASN A 31 2.76 8.55 -7.54
CA ASN A 31 3.10 9.40 -8.69
C ASN A 31 4.29 10.32 -8.38
N GLY A 32 4.33 10.96 -7.22
CA GLY A 32 5.46 11.78 -6.79
C GLY A 32 6.74 10.95 -6.62
N LEU A 33 6.63 9.74 -6.04
CA LEU A 33 7.76 8.83 -5.88
C LEU A 33 8.31 8.36 -7.23
N THR A 34 7.46 7.98 -8.19
CA THR A 34 7.91 7.58 -9.53
C THR A 34 8.60 8.73 -10.26
N GLN A 35 8.07 9.95 -10.14
CA GLN A 35 8.71 11.14 -10.68
C GLN A 35 10.09 11.40 -10.06
N LEU A 36 10.20 11.31 -8.73
CA LEU A 36 11.48 11.46 -8.01
C LEU A 36 12.52 10.44 -8.46
N LEU A 37 12.08 9.20 -8.67
CA LEU A 37 12.97 8.10 -9.11
C LEU A 37 13.25 8.10 -10.61
N GLY A 38 12.63 8.98 -11.40
CA GLY A 38 12.71 8.98 -12.85
C GLY A 38 12.12 7.72 -13.50
N ALA A 39 11.13 7.12 -12.83
CA ALA A 39 10.40 5.94 -13.30
C ALA A 39 9.09 6.35 -13.98
N ASP A 40 8.58 5.49 -14.87
CA ASP A 40 7.26 5.71 -15.48
C ASP A 40 6.18 5.64 -14.40
N PRO A 41 5.18 6.55 -14.43
CA PRO A 41 4.03 6.48 -13.52
C PRO A 41 3.05 5.38 -13.94
N PRO A 42 2.18 4.91 -13.02
CA PRO A 42 1.06 4.05 -13.35
C PRO A 42 0.16 4.67 -14.43
N ARG A 43 -0.46 3.83 -15.24
CA ARG A 43 -1.33 4.23 -16.35
C ARG A 43 -2.79 4.20 -15.92
N GLY A 44 -3.64 4.86 -16.68
CA GLY A 44 -5.08 4.75 -16.49
C GLY A 44 -5.57 3.31 -16.74
N ALA A 45 -6.36 2.79 -15.80
CA ALA A 45 -6.92 1.44 -15.92
C ALA A 45 -7.90 1.35 -17.10
N LYS A 46 -7.84 0.26 -17.84
CA LYS A 46 -8.74 -0.09 -18.93
C LYS A 46 -9.83 -1.03 -18.40
N ALA A 47 -10.94 -1.11 -19.14
CA ALA A 47 -12.05 -2.00 -18.81
C ALA A 47 -11.66 -3.49 -18.85
N ASP A 48 -10.73 -3.85 -19.73
CA ASP A 48 -10.15 -5.19 -19.81
C ASP A 48 -8.97 -5.29 -18.87
N ASP A 49 -9.16 -6.01 -17.76
CA ASP A 49 -8.14 -6.20 -16.72
C ASP A 49 -6.91 -6.96 -17.23
N ALA A 50 -7.03 -7.79 -18.29
CA ALA A 50 -5.89 -8.51 -18.86
C ALA A 50 -4.83 -7.57 -19.46
N THR A 51 -5.22 -6.36 -19.84
CA THR A 51 -4.34 -5.33 -20.43
C THR A 51 -3.80 -4.32 -19.41
N ASN A 52 -4.13 -4.48 -18.13
CA ASN A 52 -3.75 -3.58 -17.05
C ASN A 52 -2.42 -4.02 -16.43
N ASP A 53 -1.30 -3.75 -17.12
CA ASP A 53 0.03 -4.18 -16.70
C ASP A 53 0.69 -3.25 -15.68
N TYR A 54 0.29 -1.96 -15.62
CA TYR A 54 0.81 -0.99 -14.64
C TYR A 54 -0.27 0.03 -14.31
N VAL A 55 -1.00 -0.24 -13.23
CA VAL A 55 -2.22 0.53 -12.88
C VAL A 55 -2.40 0.63 -11.38
N PHE A 56 -3.20 1.61 -10.96
CA PHE A 56 -3.82 1.67 -9.64
C PHE A 56 -5.09 0.82 -9.60
N GLU A 57 -5.48 0.40 -8.40
CA GLU A 57 -6.77 -0.25 -8.11
C GLU A 57 -7.03 -1.49 -8.99
N ARG A 58 -5.97 -2.28 -9.26
CA ARG A 58 -6.12 -3.49 -10.05
C ARG A 58 -7.01 -4.50 -9.34
N ARG A 59 -8.05 -4.95 -10.03
CA ARG A 59 -8.95 -5.99 -9.52
C ARG A 59 -8.28 -7.35 -9.53
N VAL A 60 -8.51 -8.11 -8.48
CA VAL A 60 -8.14 -9.52 -8.35
C VAL A 60 -9.30 -10.31 -7.77
N PHE A 61 -9.49 -11.53 -8.25
CA PHE A 61 -10.53 -12.43 -7.78
C PHE A 61 -9.88 -13.58 -7.00
N GLN A 62 -10.41 -13.84 -5.83
CA GLN A 62 -9.93 -14.91 -4.95
C GLN A 62 -11.00 -15.97 -4.83
N ASP A 63 -10.66 -17.21 -5.19
CA ASP A 63 -11.48 -18.37 -4.88
C ASP A 63 -11.34 -18.69 -3.39
N ASN A 64 -12.46 -18.74 -2.68
CA ASN A 64 -12.49 -19.01 -1.25
C ASN A 64 -12.45 -20.53 -0.94
N GLY A 65 -12.44 -21.39 -1.95
CA GLY A 65 -12.41 -22.84 -1.81
C GLY A 65 -13.75 -23.48 -1.39
N ASP A 66 -14.79 -22.69 -1.21
CA ASP A 66 -16.16 -23.12 -0.91
C ASP A 66 -17.13 -22.92 -2.09
N GLY A 67 -16.58 -22.60 -3.26
CA GLY A 67 -17.35 -22.28 -4.47
C GLY A 67 -17.79 -20.82 -4.55
N THR A 68 -17.37 -19.98 -3.59
CA THR A 68 -17.58 -18.52 -3.66
C THR A 68 -16.31 -17.81 -4.06
N GLU A 69 -16.47 -16.66 -4.73
CA GLU A 69 -15.37 -15.77 -5.06
C GLU A 69 -15.51 -14.47 -4.26
N SER A 70 -14.39 -14.00 -3.70
CA SER A 70 -14.26 -12.63 -3.22
C SER A 70 -13.40 -11.83 -4.18
N PHE A 71 -13.64 -10.54 -4.24
CA PHE A 71 -12.78 -9.68 -5.03
C PHE A 71 -12.06 -8.68 -4.14
N GLY A 72 -10.82 -8.37 -4.53
CA GLY A 72 -10.01 -7.34 -3.90
C GLY A 72 -9.45 -6.37 -4.94
N ARG A 73 -8.77 -5.34 -4.46
CA ARG A 73 -8.07 -4.38 -5.30
C ARG A 73 -6.67 -4.17 -4.76
N ILE A 74 -5.69 -4.28 -5.64
CA ILE A 74 -4.30 -3.97 -5.38
C ILE A 74 -4.14 -2.46 -5.52
N ASP A 75 -3.64 -1.76 -4.51
CA ASP A 75 -3.50 -0.30 -4.54
C ASP A 75 -2.63 0.18 -5.70
N CYS A 76 -1.50 -0.49 -5.96
CA CYS A 76 -0.72 -0.29 -7.18
C CYS A 76 -0.08 -1.60 -7.64
N TYR A 77 -0.21 -1.90 -8.91
CA TYR A 77 0.29 -3.12 -9.53
C TYR A 77 1.15 -2.81 -10.74
N LYS A 78 2.28 -3.49 -10.85
CA LYS A 78 3.10 -3.51 -12.07
C LYS A 78 3.47 -4.95 -12.40
N ARG A 79 3.03 -5.42 -13.58
CA ARG A 79 3.30 -6.77 -14.07
C ARG A 79 4.80 -7.06 -14.10
N ASP A 80 5.17 -8.28 -13.73
CA ASP A 80 6.55 -8.76 -13.66
C ASP A 80 7.47 -7.91 -12.76
N CYS A 81 6.87 -7.09 -11.87
CA CYS A 81 7.63 -6.20 -11.02
C CYS A 81 7.13 -6.22 -9.57
N PHE A 82 5.95 -5.68 -9.27
CA PHE A 82 5.48 -5.60 -7.89
C PHE A 82 3.95 -5.62 -7.72
N VAL A 83 3.56 -6.01 -6.51
CA VAL A 83 2.27 -5.69 -5.88
C VAL A 83 2.56 -4.72 -4.74
N LEU A 84 1.82 -3.60 -4.65
CA LEU A 84 1.95 -2.62 -3.58
C LEU A 84 0.63 -2.48 -2.84
N GLU A 85 0.72 -2.55 -1.51
CA GLU A 85 -0.35 -2.21 -0.55
C GLU A 85 0.08 -0.99 0.26
N ALA A 86 -0.79 -0.02 0.36
CA ALA A 86 -0.56 1.19 1.14
C ALA A 86 -1.31 1.13 2.46
N LYS A 87 -0.75 1.79 3.45
CA LYS A 87 -1.37 2.10 4.73
C LYS A 87 -1.04 3.54 5.08
N GLN A 88 -1.86 4.13 5.91
CA GLN A 88 -1.56 5.44 6.46
C GLN A 88 -1.75 5.41 7.97
N GLY A 89 -0.63 5.40 8.69
CA GLY A 89 -0.62 5.57 10.14
C GLY A 89 -0.92 7.03 10.50
N SER A 90 -1.63 7.26 11.59
CA SER A 90 -1.95 8.60 12.07
C SER A 90 -1.66 8.73 13.55
N GLU A 91 -0.73 9.59 13.91
CA GLU A 91 -0.53 9.97 15.32
C GLU A 91 -1.69 10.84 15.84
N ALA A 92 -2.23 11.70 14.99
CA ALA A 92 -3.30 12.60 15.36
C ALA A 92 -4.58 11.85 15.74
N ASP A 93 -4.99 10.86 14.96
CA ASP A 93 -6.17 10.05 15.24
C ASP A 93 -6.06 9.31 16.56
N ARG A 94 -4.90 8.82 16.91
CA ARG A 94 -4.68 8.16 18.20
C ARG A 94 -4.75 9.14 19.36
N VAL A 95 -4.12 10.29 19.26
CA VAL A 95 -4.15 11.33 20.30
C VAL A 95 -5.59 11.78 20.54
N ALA A 96 -6.37 11.98 19.48
CA ALA A 96 -7.78 12.33 19.58
C ALA A 96 -8.59 11.21 20.24
N ALA A 97 -8.36 9.95 19.85
CA ALA A 97 -9.04 8.79 20.44
C ALA A 97 -8.71 8.60 21.94
N GLU A 98 -7.44 8.84 22.33
CA GLU A 98 -7.01 8.77 23.74
C GLU A 98 -7.62 9.89 24.60
N LYS A 99 -7.85 11.07 24.00
CA LYS A 99 -8.53 12.20 24.66
C LYS A 99 -10.06 12.07 24.71
N GLY A 100 -10.62 11.02 24.10
CA GLY A 100 -12.06 10.85 24.01
C GLY A 100 -12.74 11.83 23.06
N ASP A 101 -12.00 12.37 22.09
CA ASP A 101 -12.53 13.24 21.06
C ASP A 101 -13.53 12.47 20.19
N GLU A 102 -14.77 12.96 20.15
CA GLU A 102 -15.87 12.36 19.41
C GLU A 102 -16.15 13.09 18.08
N ASP A 103 -15.28 14.00 17.66
CA ASP A 103 -15.43 14.67 16.38
C ASP A 103 -15.47 13.63 15.25
N LEU A 104 -16.48 13.76 14.40
CA LEU A 104 -16.69 12.91 13.24
C LEU A 104 -15.89 13.43 12.05
N ASP A 105 -15.24 12.53 11.32
CA ASP A 105 -14.67 12.87 10.02
C ASP A 105 -15.75 13.06 8.94
N LEU A 106 -15.34 13.39 7.72
CA LEU A 106 -16.25 13.56 6.57
C LEU A 106 -17.12 12.32 6.27
N PHE A 107 -16.74 11.15 6.80
CA PHE A 107 -17.47 9.89 6.63
C PHE A 107 -18.25 9.49 7.89
N GLY A 108 -18.37 10.38 8.88
CA GLY A 108 -19.10 10.11 10.13
C GLY A 108 -18.38 9.16 11.08
N GLN A 109 -17.04 9.10 11.03
CA GLN A 109 -16.26 8.23 11.91
C GLN A 109 -15.55 9.04 13.00
N THR A 110 -15.55 8.51 14.22
CA THR A 110 -14.75 9.08 15.31
C THR A 110 -13.27 8.69 15.19
N ALA A 111 -12.39 9.46 15.80
CA ALA A 111 -10.96 9.14 15.88
C ALA A 111 -10.74 7.72 16.46
N LYS A 112 -11.50 7.34 17.48
CA LYS A 112 -11.47 6.00 18.07
C LYS A 112 -11.85 4.89 17.08
N ALA A 113 -12.83 5.12 16.21
CA ALA A 113 -13.24 4.17 15.19
C ALA A 113 -12.18 4.04 14.08
N ARG A 114 -11.49 5.14 13.70
CA ARG A 114 -10.38 5.13 12.75
C ARG A 114 -9.20 4.33 13.30
N VAL A 115 -8.80 4.55 14.54
CA VAL A 115 -7.74 3.78 15.21
C VAL A 115 -8.10 2.29 15.30
N ALA A 116 -9.34 1.95 15.63
CA ALA A 116 -9.81 0.56 15.69
C ALA A 116 -9.81 -0.15 14.32
N ARG A 117 -9.85 0.59 13.21
CA ARG A 117 -9.79 0.04 11.85
C ARG A 117 -8.38 -0.10 11.28
N GLY A 118 -7.34 0.06 12.09
CA GLY A 118 -5.96 -0.16 11.68
C GLY A 118 -5.14 1.11 11.45
N THR A 119 -5.70 2.29 11.72
CA THR A 119 -4.93 3.54 11.79
C THR A 119 -4.12 3.52 13.08
N ALA A 120 -2.98 2.84 13.07
CA ALA A 120 -2.19 2.62 14.27
C ALA A 120 -1.06 3.64 14.35
N ARG A 121 -0.70 4.04 15.59
CA ARG A 121 0.44 4.92 15.80
C ARG A 121 1.73 4.23 15.35
N ARG A 122 2.49 4.91 14.50
CA ARG A 122 3.78 4.50 13.97
C ARG A 122 4.75 4.10 15.08
N GLY A 123 5.51 3.02 14.85
CA GLY A 123 6.47 2.48 15.81
C GLY A 123 5.86 1.72 16.99
N THR A 124 4.56 1.42 16.99
CA THR A 124 3.90 0.60 18.02
C THR A 124 3.65 -0.84 17.56
N PRO A 125 3.42 -1.80 18.48
CA PRO A 125 3.05 -3.16 18.11
C PRO A 125 1.78 -3.24 17.25
N SER A 126 0.82 -2.35 17.45
CA SER A 126 -0.39 -2.29 16.61
C SER A 126 -0.09 -1.82 15.19
N TRP A 127 0.86 -0.90 15.02
CA TRP A 127 1.35 -0.50 13.71
C TRP A 127 2.10 -1.65 13.02
N ALA A 128 3.01 -2.32 13.72
CA ALA A 128 3.72 -3.47 13.18
C ALA A 128 2.75 -4.58 12.74
N LYS A 129 1.67 -4.81 13.51
CA LYS A 129 0.60 -5.74 13.13
C LYS A 129 -0.11 -5.29 11.85
N ALA A 130 -0.45 -4.01 11.72
CA ALA A 130 -1.09 -3.48 10.52
C ALA A 130 -0.21 -3.63 9.27
N MET A 131 1.10 -3.40 9.39
CA MET A 131 2.06 -3.62 8.30
C MET A 131 2.15 -5.10 7.92
N GLN A 132 2.15 -6.02 8.89
CA GLN A 132 2.12 -7.47 8.62
C GLN A 132 0.80 -7.91 7.96
N GLU A 133 -0.33 -7.35 8.34
CA GLU A 133 -1.62 -7.61 7.70
C GLU A 133 -1.62 -7.12 6.25
N ALA A 134 -1.06 -5.95 5.98
CA ALA A 134 -0.90 -5.43 4.61
C ALA A 134 0.03 -6.32 3.77
N LYS A 135 1.15 -6.78 4.34
CA LYS A 135 2.03 -7.75 3.69
C LYS A 135 1.29 -9.04 3.35
N GLY A 136 0.52 -9.58 4.30
CA GLY A 136 -0.31 -10.77 4.06
C GLY A 136 -1.40 -10.54 3.01
N GLN A 137 -1.94 -9.32 2.90
CA GLN A 137 -2.88 -8.92 1.85
C GLN A 137 -2.21 -8.90 0.48
N ALA A 138 -1.03 -8.27 0.36
CA ALA A 138 -0.23 -8.25 -0.85
C ALA A 138 0.12 -9.66 -1.34
N GLU A 139 0.48 -10.57 -0.43
CA GLU A 139 0.73 -11.99 -0.77
C GLU A 139 -0.51 -12.70 -1.32
N ARG A 140 -1.68 -12.47 -0.69
CA ARG A 140 -2.93 -13.06 -1.20
C ARG A 140 -3.28 -12.52 -2.58
N TYR A 141 -3.07 -11.24 -2.81
CA TYR A 141 -3.32 -10.63 -4.12
C TYR A 141 -2.34 -11.11 -5.18
N ALA A 142 -1.05 -11.27 -4.84
CA ALA A 142 -0.08 -11.87 -5.75
C ALA A 142 -0.49 -13.29 -6.17
N LYS A 143 -1.07 -14.08 -5.25
CA LYS A 143 -1.61 -15.43 -5.54
C LYS A 143 -2.87 -15.41 -6.40
N ALA A 144 -3.63 -14.33 -6.35
CA ALA A 144 -4.87 -14.17 -7.12
C ALA A 144 -4.66 -13.55 -8.51
N LEU A 145 -3.42 -13.19 -8.86
CA LEU A 145 -3.09 -12.72 -10.21
C LEU A 145 -3.26 -13.84 -11.24
N PRO A 146 -3.60 -13.51 -12.50
CA PRO A 146 -3.62 -14.47 -13.58
C PRO A 146 -2.28 -15.23 -13.70
N THR A 147 -2.34 -16.53 -13.99
CA THR A 147 -1.14 -17.38 -14.07
C THR A 147 -0.13 -16.89 -15.09
N GLU A 148 -0.58 -16.28 -16.17
CA GLU A 148 0.25 -15.68 -17.22
C GLU A 148 1.01 -14.42 -16.77
N HIS A 149 0.64 -13.83 -15.62
CA HIS A 149 1.37 -12.72 -15.02
C HIS A 149 2.55 -13.19 -14.16
N GLY A 150 2.62 -14.51 -13.88
CA GLY A 150 3.64 -15.06 -13.00
C GLY A 150 3.58 -14.51 -11.58
N TRP A 151 4.63 -14.78 -10.81
CA TRP A 151 4.77 -14.24 -9.46
C TRP A 151 5.56 -12.94 -9.50
N PRO A 152 5.02 -11.82 -9.01
CA PRO A 152 5.77 -10.57 -8.94
C PRO A 152 6.98 -10.75 -8.02
N PRO A 153 8.19 -10.35 -8.43
CA PRO A 153 9.38 -10.50 -7.60
C PRO A 153 9.37 -9.67 -6.33
N PHE A 154 8.55 -8.62 -6.28
CA PHE A 154 8.47 -7.74 -5.12
C PHE A 154 7.04 -7.58 -4.59
N LEU A 155 6.93 -7.53 -3.25
CA LEU A 155 5.79 -6.96 -2.56
C LEU A 155 6.27 -5.70 -1.84
N LEU A 156 5.53 -4.62 -2.01
CA LEU A 156 5.79 -3.34 -1.37
C LEU A 156 4.66 -3.04 -0.40
N VAL A 157 5.02 -2.69 0.82
CA VAL A 157 4.06 -2.23 1.83
C VAL A 157 4.47 -0.83 2.24
N ALA A 158 3.64 0.15 1.90
CA ALA A 158 3.94 1.55 2.15
C ALA A 158 3.07 2.10 3.29
N ASP A 159 3.71 2.64 4.35
CA ASP A 159 3.04 3.61 5.23
C ASP A 159 3.35 5.01 4.69
N ILE A 160 2.34 5.63 4.07
CA ILE A 160 2.47 6.89 3.34
C ILE A 160 3.07 7.98 4.23
N GLY A 161 4.21 8.53 3.79
CA GLY A 161 4.95 9.56 4.50
C GLY A 161 5.81 9.07 5.66
N TYR A 162 5.98 7.74 5.83
CA TYR A 162 6.79 7.18 6.89
C TYR A 162 7.82 6.15 6.41
N CYS A 163 7.40 5.05 5.80
CA CYS A 163 8.33 4.05 5.30
C CYS A 163 7.75 3.23 4.15
N ILE A 164 8.61 2.56 3.42
CA ILE A 164 8.27 1.52 2.45
C ILE A 164 9.03 0.26 2.83
N GLU A 165 8.31 -0.79 3.20
CA GLU A 165 8.88 -2.12 3.39
C GLU A 165 8.90 -2.87 2.06
N VAL A 166 10.05 -3.43 1.72
CA VAL A 166 10.26 -4.19 0.49
C VAL A 166 10.44 -5.66 0.84
N TYR A 167 9.65 -6.52 0.24
CA TYR A 167 9.76 -7.97 0.34
C TYR A 167 10.04 -8.54 -1.04
N ALA A 168 10.92 -9.54 -1.12
CA ALA A 168 11.31 -10.11 -2.39
C ALA A 168 11.29 -11.63 -2.39
N ASP A 169 10.89 -12.20 -3.53
CA ASP A 169 11.06 -13.61 -3.88
C ASP A 169 11.70 -13.74 -5.27
N PHE A 170 13.03 -13.84 -5.29
CA PHE A 170 13.78 -14.04 -6.54
C PHE A 170 13.72 -15.48 -7.07
N THR A 171 13.08 -16.40 -6.33
CA THR A 171 12.87 -17.76 -6.82
C THR A 171 11.73 -17.85 -7.83
N GLY A 172 10.89 -16.82 -7.88
CA GLY A 172 9.72 -16.74 -8.75
C GLY A 172 8.64 -17.78 -8.42
N THR A 173 8.66 -18.33 -7.19
CA THR A 173 7.71 -19.35 -6.76
C THR A 173 6.51 -18.79 -6.00
N GLY A 174 6.60 -17.55 -5.55
CA GLY A 174 5.59 -16.91 -4.69
C GLY A 174 5.42 -17.57 -3.32
N LYS A 175 6.36 -18.44 -2.92
CA LYS A 175 6.23 -19.21 -1.68
C LYS A 175 6.76 -18.48 -0.45
N ALA A 176 7.77 -17.62 -0.62
CA ALA A 176 8.42 -16.96 0.49
C ALA A 176 8.99 -15.60 0.06
N TYR A 177 8.28 -14.53 0.42
CA TYR A 177 8.79 -13.17 0.27
C TYR A 177 9.56 -12.80 1.54
N ALA A 178 10.87 -12.65 1.40
CA ALA A 178 11.76 -12.22 2.48
C ALA A 178 11.88 -10.69 2.50
N GLN A 179 11.89 -10.09 3.69
CA GLN A 179 12.07 -8.66 3.83
C GLN A 179 13.50 -8.27 3.43
N PHE A 180 13.62 -7.22 2.63
CA PHE A 180 14.92 -6.57 2.41
C PHE A 180 15.34 -5.84 3.69
N PRO A 181 16.58 -6.02 4.14
CA PRO A 181 17.12 -5.22 5.23
C PRO A 181 17.15 -3.75 4.79
N GLY A 182 16.61 -2.87 5.65
CA GLY A 182 16.69 -1.42 5.52
C GLY A 182 17.98 -0.90 6.12
#